data_96e9b952dc463b10532c58850f1f7895
#
_entry.id   96e9b952dc463b10532c58850f1f7895
#
_cell.length_a   1.000
_cell.length_b   1.000
_cell.length_c   1.000
_cell.angle_alpha   90.00
_cell.angle_beta   90.00
_cell.angle_gamma   90.00
#
_symmetry.space_group_name_H-M   'P 1'
#
loop_
_entity.id
_entity.type
_entity.pdbx_description
1 polymer ?
#
loop_
_entity_poly.entity_id
_entity_poly.type
_entity_poly.pdbx_seq_one_letter_code
_entity_poly.pdbx_strand_id
1 'polypeptide(L)'
;MAGYIRQSSFSDGDTITAALFNNEYNQILNAFSNTSGHAHDGTAAEGPVIGLIGDAGETAPNNKVLIDTTNNFIEFYVQVSSSPVQQLYIADGAIVPVTDSDVDLGTTSL
;
A
#
# COMPACT_ATOMS: atom_id res chain seq x y z
N MET A 1 -3.37 -6.85 15.84
CA MET A 1 -4.01 -7.35 14.61
C MET A 1 -3.22 -8.55 14.15
N ALA A 2 -3.90 -9.56 13.64
CA ALA A 2 -3.24 -10.81 13.31
C ALA A 2 -3.17 -10.94 11.80
N GLY A 3 -2.00 -10.76 11.23
CA GLY A 3 -1.70 -11.30 9.93
C GLY A 3 -1.93 -12.81 9.89
N TYR A 4 -1.65 -13.46 8.77
CA TYR A 4 -1.78 -14.91 8.67
C TYR A 4 -0.74 -15.59 9.57
N ILE A 5 -1.20 -16.40 10.52
CA ILE A 5 -0.35 -17.26 11.35
C ILE A 5 -0.68 -18.71 10.99
N ARG A 6 0.29 -19.42 10.44
CA ARG A 6 0.15 -20.84 10.12
C ARG A 6 -0.17 -21.66 11.37
N GLN A 7 -1.25 -22.44 11.34
CA GLN A 7 -1.73 -23.24 12.46
C GLN A 7 -1.22 -24.67 12.41
N SER A 8 -0.91 -25.17 11.21
CA SER A 8 -0.56 -26.59 11.01
C SER A 8 0.65 -26.74 10.09
N SER A 9 1.48 -27.73 10.36
CA SER A 9 2.58 -28.17 9.50
C SER A 9 2.42 -29.69 9.26
N PHE A 10 2.32 -30.08 8.00
CA PHE A 10 2.12 -31.46 7.62
C PHE A 10 3.37 -32.05 6.96
N SER A 11 3.57 -33.36 7.17
CA SER A 11 4.61 -34.17 6.53
C SER A 11 3.96 -35.36 5.82
N ASP A 12 4.71 -36.03 4.93
CA ASP A 12 4.24 -37.23 4.27
C ASP A 12 3.83 -38.30 5.30
N GLY A 13 2.62 -38.84 5.15
CA GLY A 13 2.06 -39.83 6.05
C GLY A 13 1.22 -39.28 7.21
N ASP A 14 1.15 -37.95 7.38
CA ASP A 14 0.30 -37.35 8.40
C ASP A 14 -1.19 -37.54 8.08
N THR A 15 -1.98 -37.75 9.12
CA THR A 15 -3.45 -37.76 9.02
C THR A 15 -3.98 -36.34 9.11
N ILE A 16 -4.55 -35.83 8.01
CA ILE A 16 -5.18 -34.51 7.99
C ILE A 16 -6.63 -34.65 8.40
N THR A 17 -7.00 -34.07 9.53
CA THR A 17 -8.39 -34.04 10.02
C THR A 17 -9.13 -32.81 9.47
N ALA A 18 -10.47 -32.88 9.43
CA ALA A 18 -11.29 -31.72 9.08
C ALA A 18 -11.04 -30.51 10.01
N ALA A 19 -10.77 -30.75 11.28
CA ALA A 19 -10.48 -29.67 12.24
C ALA A 19 -9.16 -28.94 11.89
N LEU A 20 -8.11 -29.65 11.55
CA LEU A 20 -6.82 -29.07 11.15
C LEU A 20 -6.98 -28.23 9.89
N PHE A 21 -7.72 -28.73 8.89
CA PHE A 21 -7.98 -28.04 7.63
C PHE A 21 -8.80 -26.77 7.85
N ASN A 22 -9.91 -26.89 8.59
CA ASN A 22 -10.79 -25.75 8.90
C ASN A 22 -10.08 -24.67 9.72
N ASN A 23 -9.23 -25.03 10.65
CA ASN A 23 -8.44 -24.06 11.41
C ASN A 23 -7.52 -23.24 10.51
N GLU A 24 -6.85 -23.88 9.54
CA GLU A 24 -5.99 -23.18 8.59
C GLU A 24 -6.79 -22.23 7.70
N TYR A 25 -7.93 -22.67 7.15
CA TYR A 25 -8.82 -21.79 6.36
C TYR A 25 -9.39 -20.64 7.18
N ASN A 26 -9.76 -20.86 8.45
CA ASN A 26 -10.26 -19.80 9.31
C ASN A 26 -9.18 -18.73 9.56
N GLN A 27 -7.90 -19.11 9.67
CA GLN A 27 -6.81 -18.14 9.78
C GLN A 27 -6.65 -17.31 8.49
N ILE A 28 -6.78 -17.94 7.32
CA ILE A 28 -6.77 -17.21 6.04
C ILE A 28 -7.94 -16.23 5.97
N LEU A 29 -9.15 -16.65 6.29
CA LEU A 29 -10.33 -15.77 6.31
C LEU A 29 -10.15 -14.61 7.28
N ASN A 30 -9.62 -14.87 8.48
CA ASN A 30 -9.36 -13.84 9.48
C ASN A 30 -8.30 -12.84 9.00
N ALA A 31 -7.27 -13.28 8.26
CA ALA A 31 -6.24 -12.40 7.72
C ALA A 31 -6.81 -11.40 6.69
N PHE A 32 -7.93 -11.69 6.06
CA PHE A 32 -8.63 -10.79 5.12
C PHE A 32 -9.85 -10.09 5.73
N SER A 33 -10.05 -10.18 7.04
CA SER A 33 -11.14 -9.47 7.72
C SER A 33 -10.93 -7.95 7.64
N ASN A 34 -11.99 -7.20 7.36
CA ASN A 34 -11.95 -5.74 7.30
C ASN A 34 -11.82 -5.05 8.68
N THR A 35 -11.97 -5.79 9.78
CA THR A 35 -11.90 -5.26 11.14
C THR A 35 -10.68 -5.74 11.93
N SER A 36 -10.21 -6.95 11.64
CA SER A 36 -9.15 -7.61 12.40
C SER A 36 -8.11 -8.31 11.52
N GLY A 37 -8.17 -8.11 10.20
CA GLY A 37 -7.25 -8.70 9.24
C GLY A 37 -5.84 -8.12 9.29
N HIS A 38 -4.97 -8.57 8.36
CA HIS A 38 -3.62 -8.06 8.26
C HIS A 38 -3.59 -6.57 7.92
N ALA A 39 -2.61 -5.87 8.42
CA ALA A 39 -2.31 -4.49 8.10
C ALA A 39 -1.12 -4.41 7.13
N HIS A 40 -0.95 -3.27 6.47
CA HIS A 40 0.23 -2.96 5.67
C HIS A 40 1.12 -1.96 6.42
N ASP A 41 1.63 -2.38 7.59
CA ASP A 41 2.38 -1.53 8.50
C ASP A 41 3.85 -1.99 8.72
N GLY A 42 4.26 -3.06 8.03
CA GLY A 42 5.61 -3.61 8.11
C GLY A 42 5.89 -4.49 9.33
N THR A 43 4.88 -4.75 10.18
CA THR A 43 5.02 -5.68 11.31
C THR A 43 5.15 -7.12 10.81
N ALA A 44 5.85 -7.98 11.55
CA ALA A 44 5.99 -9.39 11.20
C ALA A 44 4.63 -10.09 11.07
N ALA A 45 4.46 -10.89 10.01
CA ALA A 45 3.21 -11.56 9.62
C ALA A 45 2.09 -10.62 9.11
N GLU A 46 2.35 -9.32 9.03
CA GLU A 46 1.51 -8.33 8.37
C GLU A 46 2.05 -8.03 6.96
N GLY A 47 1.35 -7.22 6.19
CA GLY A 47 1.83 -6.78 4.89
C GLY A 47 2.92 -5.71 4.98
N PRO A 48 3.77 -5.56 3.95
CA PRO A 48 4.75 -4.48 3.91
C PRO A 48 4.05 -3.11 3.89
N VAL A 49 4.74 -2.10 4.40
CA VAL A 49 4.24 -0.71 4.31
C VAL A 49 4.00 -0.34 2.84
N ILE A 50 2.86 0.28 2.55
CA ILE A 50 2.53 0.75 1.21
C ILE A 50 3.25 2.08 0.99
N GLY A 51 4.31 2.06 0.17
CA GLY A 51 5.08 3.26 -0.19
C GLY A 51 4.65 3.91 -1.51
N LEU A 52 3.74 3.26 -2.25
CA LEU A 52 3.22 3.73 -3.53
C LEU A 52 1.72 3.49 -3.61
N ILE A 53 0.96 4.53 -3.91
CA ILE A 53 -0.47 4.46 -4.26
C ILE A 53 -0.60 5.05 -5.66
N GLY A 54 -1.22 4.32 -6.59
CA GLY A 54 -1.30 4.75 -7.99
C GLY A 54 -2.45 4.13 -8.77
N ASP A 55 -2.41 4.30 -10.09
CA ASP A 55 -3.43 3.79 -11.01
C ASP A 55 -3.66 2.28 -10.80
N ALA A 56 -4.92 1.88 -10.67
CA ALA A 56 -5.28 0.49 -10.41
C ALA A 56 -4.86 -0.44 -11.55
N GLY A 57 -4.22 -1.55 -11.20
CA GLY A 57 -3.76 -2.57 -12.16
C GLY A 57 -2.43 -2.27 -12.84
N GLU A 58 -1.82 -1.11 -12.57
CA GLU A 58 -0.54 -0.72 -13.16
C GLU A 58 0.64 -1.04 -12.22
N THR A 59 1.71 -1.59 -12.76
CA THR A 59 2.97 -1.83 -12.01
C THR A 59 3.85 -0.58 -11.96
N ALA A 60 3.66 0.35 -12.90
CA ALA A 60 4.34 1.63 -12.97
C ALA A 60 3.31 2.75 -13.26
N PRO A 61 2.48 3.11 -12.28
CA PRO A 61 1.39 4.04 -12.48
C PRO A 61 1.89 5.45 -12.81
N ASN A 62 1.17 6.13 -13.70
CA ASN A 62 1.44 7.51 -14.07
C ASN A 62 0.86 8.51 -13.07
N ASN A 63 -0.38 8.24 -12.58
CA ASN A 63 -0.94 9.01 -11.46
C ASN A 63 -0.59 8.28 -10.17
N LYS A 64 0.13 8.94 -9.26
CA LYS A 64 0.59 8.28 -8.03
C LYS A 64 0.94 9.24 -6.92
N VAL A 65 0.87 8.70 -5.70
CA VAL A 65 1.53 9.25 -4.52
C VAL A 65 2.65 8.29 -4.14
N LEU A 66 3.85 8.81 -3.99
CA LEU A 66 5.06 8.05 -3.69
C LEU A 66 5.71 8.56 -2.41
N ILE A 67 6.12 7.64 -1.54
CA ILE A 67 7.00 7.96 -0.41
C ILE A 67 8.45 7.82 -0.90
N ASP A 68 9.12 8.93 -1.13
CA ASP A 68 10.54 8.96 -1.48
C ASP A 68 11.39 8.91 -0.21
N THR A 69 11.90 7.72 0.08
CA THR A 69 12.74 7.49 1.27
C THR A 69 14.18 8.00 1.11
N THR A 70 14.59 8.34 -0.11
CA THR A 70 15.92 8.88 -0.40
C THR A 70 15.99 10.35 0.01
N ASN A 71 14.97 11.13 -0.37
CA ASN A 71 14.89 12.56 -0.09
C ASN A 71 13.97 12.86 1.12
N ASN A 72 13.28 11.86 1.66
CA ASN A 72 12.27 11.99 2.73
C ASN A 72 11.09 12.89 2.33
N PHE A 73 10.56 12.68 1.12
CA PHE A 73 9.43 13.43 0.59
C PHE A 73 8.18 12.56 0.43
N ILE A 74 7.01 13.20 0.45
CA ILE A 74 5.77 12.64 -0.09
C ILE A 74 5.52 13.33 -1.42
N GLU A 75 5.56 12.58 -2.51
CA GLU A 75 5.53 13.10 -3.87
C GLU A 75 4.18 12.82 -4.53
N PHE A 76 3.71 13.76 -5.34
CA PHE A 76 2.44 13.67 -6.07
C PHE A 76 2.70 13.80 -7.57
N TYR A 77 2.24 12.81 -8.34
CA TYR A 77 2.40 12.73 -9.79
C TYR A 77 1.04 12.69 -10.48
N VAL A 78 0.94 13.34 -11.62
CA VAL A 78 -0.21 13.28 -12.52
C VAL A 78 0.27 12.92 -13.92
N GLN A 79 -0.54 12.14 -14.63
CA GLN A 79 -0.23 11.79 -16.03
C GLN A 79 -0.39 13.02 -16.93
N VAL A 80 0.67 13.36 -17.63
CA VAL A 80 0.69 14.37 -18.68
C VAL A 80 1.27 13.74 -19.94
N SER A 81 0.51 13.73 -21.04
CA SER A 81 0.94 13.15 -22.33
C SER A 81 1.51 11.72 -22.20
N SER A 82 0.80 10.86 -21.43
CA SER A 82 1.17 9.46 -21.16
C SER A 82 2.44 9.24 -20.33
N SER A 83 2.92 10.25 -19.62
CA SER A 83 4.05 10.14 -18.71
C SER A 83 3.71 10.69 -17.32
N PRO A 84 4.29 10.13 -16.24
CA PRO A 84 4.13 10.70 -14.90
C PRO A 84 4.93 12.00 -14.80
N VAL A 85 4.26 13.07 -14.40
CA VAL A 85 4.88 14.37 -14.13
C VAL A 85 4.64 14.71 -12.67
N GLN A 86 5.72 14.90 -11.92
CA GLN A 86 5.64 15.34 -10.53
C GLN A 86 5.11 16.76 -10.47
N GLN A 87 4.03 16.95 -9.73
CA GLN A 87 3.37 18.25 -9.58
C GLN A 87 3.90 18.98 -8.35
N LEU A 88 3.92 18.28 -7.22
CA LEU A 88 4.37 18.83 -5.95
C LEU A 88 4.94 17.72 -5.06
N TYR A 89 5.62 18.14 -4.02
CA TYR A 89 6.02 17.25 -2.93
C TYR A 89 5.84 17.96 -1.58
N ILE A 90 5.70 17.15 -0.53
CA ILE A 90 5.71 17.60 0.85
C ILE A 90 7.09 17.28 1.45
N ALA A 91 7.77 18.29 1.92
CA ALA A 91 9.00 18.22 2.70
C ALA A 91 8.74 18.70 4.14
N ASP A 92 9.78 18.67 4.98
CA ASP A 92 9.67 19.19 6.34
C ASP A 92 9.27 20.69 6.32
N GLY A 93 8.09 20.97 6.86
CA GLY A 93 7.55 22.33 6.98
C GLY A 93 7.07 22.97 5.67
N ALA A 94 7.03 22.26 4.54
CA ALA A 94 6.70 22.88 3.26
C ALA A 94 5.88 21.96 2.32
N ILE A 95 4.99 22.58 1.54
CA ILE A 95 4.39 22.02 0.33
C ILE A 95 5.06 22.76 -0.84
N VAL A 96 5.77 22.03 -1.67
CA VAL A 96 6.65 22.61 -2.70
C VAL A 96 6.17 22.19 -4.10
N PRO A 97 5.73 23.10 -4.98
CA PRO A 97 5.54 22.81 -6.38
C PRO A 97 6.88 22.51 -7.06
N VAL A 98 6.90 21.54 -7.98
CA VAL A 98 8.15 21.18 -8.71
C VAL A 98 8.52 22.29 -9.70
N THR A 99 7.52 22.91 -10.33
CA THR A 99 7.70 24.06 -11.20
C THR A 99 7.08 25.28 -10.52
N ASP A 100 7.81 26.37 -10.49
CA ASP A 100 7.33 27.61 -9.91
C ASP A 100 6.08 28.11 -10.63
N SER A 101 5.05 28.48 -9.87
CA SER A 101 3.76 28.98 -10.36
C SER A 101 2.94 27.99 -11.20
N ASP A 102 3.26 26.69 -11.19
CA ASP A 102 2.54 25.65 -11.98
C ASP A 102 1.36 25.03 -11.19
N VAL A 103 1.42 25.04 -9.85
CA VAL A 103 0.37 24.48 -9.01
C VAL A 103 -0.53 25.58 -8.49
N ASP A 104 -1.80 25.58 -8.94
CA ASP A 104 -2.84 26.47 -8.42
C ASP A 104 -3.55 25.80 -7.24
N LEU A 105 -3.55 26.43 -6.08
CA LEU A 105 -4.24 25.95 -4.87
C LEU A 105 -5.73 26.36 -4.81
N GLY A 106 -6.27 26.78 -5.89
CA GLY A 106 -7.69 27.14 -6.01
C GLY A 106 -8.09 27.37 -7.44
N THR A 107 -9.38 27.55 -7.66
CA THR A 107 -9.89 27.98 -8.95
C THR A 107 -10.53 29.37 -8.81
N THR A 108 -10.38 30.19 -9.83
CA THR A 108 -10.98 31.55 -9.85
C THR A 108 -12.51 31.54 -9.89
N SER A 109 -13.11 30.33 -9.93
CA SER A 109 -14.56 30.14 -10.06
C SER A 109 -15.24 29.59 -8.80
N LEU A 110 -14.56 29.63 -7.65
CA LEU A 110 -15.13 29.29 -6.33
C LEU A 110 -15.33 30.54 -5.51
#